data_5e10f32c753ce41f91a7597d0636caa7
#
_entry.id   5e10f32c753ce41f91a7597d0636caa7
#
_cell.length_a   1.000
_cell.length_b   1.000
_cell.length_c   1.000
_cell.angle_alpha   90.00
_cell.angle_beta   90.00
_cell.angle_gamma   90.00
#
_symmetry.space_group_name_H-M   'P 1'
#
loop_
_entity.id
_entity.type
_entity.pdbx_description
1 polymer ?
#
loop_
_entity_poly.entity_id
_entity_poly.type
_entity_poly.pdbx_seq_one_letter_code
_entity_poly.pdbx_strand_id
1 'polypeptide(L)'
;MRIFVFIFTVVMLFSCCNNSNVLPSSTGNKSDVLVVATESFWDNNKSKIKEIFEQPIYGVNTVEPIFKIIHINHFEFKNIFKRNKNILIFGENIKSSIHKDKWAKNQLVVFLNENKILSSESLNKTLKIFEANEIDLIKNEIRKKSNKQVEKDIYNNFSVKTFFPSIYTIVENKENFFWASYNPPNIEEIQHLMFFVIDSKS
;
A
#
# COMPACT_ATOMS: atom_id res chain seq x y z
N MET A 1 58.65 4.14 4.15
CA MET A 1 57.49 4.30 5.05
C MET A 1 56.38 5.20 4.43
N ARG A 2 56.68 6.32 3.78
CA ARG A 2 55.69 7.20 3.15
C ARG A 2 54.88 6.55 1.99
N ILE A 3 55.52 5.71 1.16
CA ILE A 3 54.90 5.02 0.03
C ILE A 3 53.89 3.94 0.52
N PHE A 4 54.21 3.23 1.59
CA PHE A 4 53.33 2.20 2.18
C PHE A 4 52.05 2.81 2.75
N VAL A 5 52.11 4.00 3.35
CA VAL A 5 50.96 4.69 3.90
C VAL A 5 50.03 5.14 2.77
N PHE A 6 50.60 5.60 1.64
CA PHE A 6 49.79 6.04 0.48
C PHE A 6 49.04 4.88 -0.20
N ILE A 7 49.68 3.72 -0.34
CA ILE A 7 49.06 2.50 -0.89
C ILE A 7 47.95 2.01 0.03
N PHE A 8 48.14 2.03 1.34
CA PHE A 8 47.12 1.62 2.32
C PHE A 8 45.88 2.55 2.29
N THR A 9 46.08 3.86 2.10
CA THR A 9 44.98 4.85 1.99
C THR A 9 44.17 4.64 0.71
N VAL A 10 44.81 4.33 -0.42
CA VAL A 10 44.14 4.06 -1.70
C VAL A 10 43.30 2.77 -1.64
N VAL A 11 43.79 1.70 -0.98
CA VAL A 11 43.04 0.45 -0.84
C VAL A 11 41.79 0.63 0.03
N MET A 12 41.81 1.50 1.03
CA MET A 12 40.63 1.79 1.87
C MET A 12 39.52 2.54 1.12
N LEU A 13 39.85 3.27 0.06
CA LEU A 13 38.85 4.00 -0.74
C LEU A 13 38.05 3.09 -1.70
N PHE A 14 38.53 1.88 -2.00
CA PHE A 14 37.82 0.91 -2.85
C PHE A 14 36.89 -0.05 -2.09
N SER A 15 36.93 -0.05 -0.75
CA SER A 15 36.11 -0.98 0.07
C SER A 15 34.65 -0.53 0.29
N CYS A 16 34.20 0.60 -0.31
CA CYS A 16 32.91 1.20 -0.02
C CYS A 16 31.82 0.98 -1.09
N CYS A 17 32.02 0.02 -2.01
CA CYS A 17 31.00 -0.38 -2.98
C CYS A 17 30.46 -1.78 -2.68
N ASN A 18 29.88 -1.98 -1.50
CA ASN A 18 28.88 -3.02 -1.35
C ASN A 18 27.62 -2.58 -2.10
N ASN A 19 27.50 -2.97 -3.36
CA ASN A 19 26.24 -2.94 -4.09
C ASN A 19 25.28 -3.94 -3.47
N SER A 20 24.78 -3.65 -2.26
CA SER A 20 23.55 -4.22 -1.81
C SER A 20 22.49 -3.66 -2.76
N ASN A 21 21.90 -4.51 -3.59
CA ASN A 21 20.75 -4.18 -4.45
C ASN A 21 19.52 -3.88 -3.57
N VAL A 22 19.63 -2.87 -2.70
CA VAL A 22 18.54 -2.43 -1.84
C VAL A 22 17.60 -1.64 -2.71
N LEU A 23 16.43 -2.22 -2.97
CA LEU A 23 15.39 -1.51 -3.69
C LEU A 23 15.05 -0.20 -2.97
N PRO A 24 14.90 0.91 -3.72
CA PRO A 24 14.44 2.18 -3.16
C PRO A 24 13.01 2.03 -2.62
N SER A 25 12.57 2.94 -1.77
CA SER A 25 11.18 2.99 -1.34
C SER A 25 10.26 3.34 -2.50
N SER A 26 9.06 2.77 -2.52
CA SER A 26 8.02 3.17 -3.48
C SER A 26 7.56 4.61 -3.21
N THR A 27 7.05 5.25 -4.26
CA THR A 27 6.52 6.63 -4.27
C THR A 27 5.05 6.62 -4.68
N GLY A 28 4.37 7.76 -4.57
CA GLY A 28 2.94 7.92 -4.86
C GLY A 28 2.05 7.63 -3.65
N ASN A 29 0.77 7.97 -3.78
CA ASN A 29 -0.21 7.75 -2.72
C ASN A 29 -0.63 6.29 -2.65
N LYS A 30 -1.10 5.86 -1.48
CA LYS A 30 -1.63 4.49 -1.27
C LYS A 30 -2.86 4.22 -2.15
N SER A 31 -3.69 5.23 -2.34
CA SER A 31 -4.93 5.14 -3.12
C SER A 31 -4.77 5.48 -4.61
N ASP A 32 -3.55 5.62 -5.13
CA ASP A 32 -3.32 5.86 -6.55
C ASP A 32 -2.87 4.57 -7.24
N VAL A 33 -3.41 4.31 -8.44
CA VAL A 33 -2.91 3.27 -9.35
C VAL A 33 -2.42 3.95 -10.64
N LEU A 34 -1.14 3.79 -10.93
CA LEU A 34 -0.53 4.21 -12.19
C LEU A 34 -0.84 3.18 -13.28
N VAL A 35 -1.66 3.55 -14.24
CA VAL A 35 -1.97 2.74 -15.42
C VAL A 35 -1.01 3.10 -16.52
N VAL A 36 -0.31 2.10 -17.06
CA VAL A 36 0.61 2.22 -18.19
C VAL A 36 0.00 1.51 -19.38
N ALA A 37 -0.36 2.24 -20.42
CA ALA A 37 -1.00 1.71 -21.62
C ALA A 37 -0.71 2.59 -22.83
N THR A 38 -0.94 2.08 -24.05
CA THR A 38 -0.96 2.91 -25.25
C THR A 38 -2.16 3.88 -25.21
N GLU A 39 -2.04 5.04 -25.85
CA GLU A 39 -3.16 5.99 -25.94
C GLU A 39 -4.41 5.35 -26.53
N SER A 40 -4.26 4.60 -27.61
CA SER A 40 -5.36 3.91 -28.28
C SER A 40 -6.09 2.93 -27.34
N PHE A 41 -5.32 2.11 -26.59
CA PHE A 41 -5.92 1.19 -25.62
C PHE A 41 -6.61 1.95 -24.49
N TRP A 42 -5.95 2.99 -23.97
CA TRP A 42 -6.51 3.81 -22.90
C TRP A 42 -7.82 4.46 -23.31
N ASP A 43 -7.88 5.14 -24.45
CA ASP A 43 -9.09 5.83 -24.92
C ASP A 43 -10.30 4.91 -25.08
N ASN A 44 -10.04 3.68 -25.52
CA ASN A 44 -11.09 2.66 -25.71
C ASN A 44 -11.55 2.02 -24.38
N ASN A 45 -10.75 2.03 -23.32
CA ASN A 45 -11.02 1.28 -22.10
C ASN A 45 -11.11 2.14 -20.82
N LYS A 46 -10.75 3.44 -20.88
CA LYS A 46 -10.66 4.33 -19.71
C LYS A 46 -11.95 4.38 -18.88
N SER A 47 -13.11 4.44 -19.54
CA SER A 47 -14.40 4.49 -18.85
C SER A 47 -14.61 3.24 -18.00
N LYS A 48 -14.35 2.08 -18.56
CA LYS A 48 -14.50 0.79 -17.88
C LYS A 48 -13.49 0.60 -16.74
N ILE A 49 -12.24 1.02 -16.96
CA ILE A 49 -11.20 0.93 -15.93
C ILE A 49 -11.56 1.84 -14.75
N LYS A 50 -11.94 3.10 -15.03
CA LYS A 50 -12.32 4.06 -14.00
C LYS A 50 -13.58 3.63 -13.25
N GLU A 51 -14.62 3.16 -13.93
CA GLU A 51 -15.85 2.66 -13.32
C GLU A 51 -15.55 1.60 -12.23
N ILE A 52 -14.58 0.72 -12.46
CA ILE A 52 -14.25 -0.35 -11.53
C ILE A 52 -13.29 0.11 -10.43
N PHE A 53 -12.27 0.89 -10.75
CA PHE A 53 -11.25 1.27 -9.77
C PHE A 53 -11.63 2.52 -8.97
N GLU A 54 -12.37 3.46 -9.58
CA GLU A 54 -12.80 4.72 -8.95
C GLU A 54 -14.20 4.61 -8.32
N GLN A 55 -14.73 3.39 -8.10
CA GLN A 55 -15.99 3.24 -7.37
C GLN A 55 -15.85 3.77 -5.94
N PRO A 56 -16.93 4.34 -5.37
CA PRO A 56 -16.88 4.98 -4.07
C PRO A 56 -16.65 3.97 -2.94
N ILE A 57 -15.90 4.40 -1.91
CA ILE A 57 -15.76 3.64 -0.67
C ILE A 57 -17.08 3.74 0.11
N TYR A 58 -17.66 2.59 0.48
CA TYR A 58 -18.88 2.57 1.28
C TYR A 58 -18.61 2.97 2.73
N GLY A 59 -19.54 3.74 3.31
CA GLY A 59 -19.53 4.08 4.74
C GLY A 59 -18.74 5.34 5.10
N VAL A 60 -18.20 6.06 4.12
CA VAL A 60 -17.60 7.39 4.35
C VAL A 60 -18.56 8.50 3.92
N ASN A 61 -18.55 9.62 4.62
CA ASN A 61 -19.45 10.75 4.36
C ASN A 61 -19.09 11.53 3.07
N THR A 62 -17.87 11.43 2.61
CA THR A 62 -17.36 12.01 1.37
C THR A 62 -17.26 10.95 0.29
N VAL A 63 -17.53 11.34 -0.96
CA VAL A 63 -17.38 10.42 -2.10
C VAL A 63 -15.88 10.31 -2.43
N GLU A 64 -15.25 9.27 -1.90
CA GLU A 64 -13.85 8.96 -2.16
C GLU A 64 -13.75 7.68 -3.00
N PRO A 65 -12.93 7.67 -4.07
CA PRO A 65 -12.72 6.47 -4.86
C PRO A 65 -11.84 5.46 -4.11
N ILE A 66 -12.07 4.16 -4.34
CA ILE A 66 -11.17 3.10 -3.81
C ILE A 66 -9.74 3.34 -4.28
N PHE A 67 -9.57 3.57 -5.59
CA PHE A 67 -8.30 3.99 -6.16
C PHE A 67 -8.53 5.11 -7.18
N LYS A 68 -7.65 6.11 -7.17
CA LYS A 68 -7.56 7.12 -8.21
C LYS A 68 -6.68 6.60 -9.34
N ILE A 69 -7.16 6.66 -10.57
CA ILE A 69 -6.43 6.23 -11.76
C ILE A 69 -5.63 7.39 -12.35
N ILE A 70 -4.34 7.15 -12.57
CA ILE A 70 -3.42 8.04 -13.26
C ILE A 70 -2.90 7.28 -14.48
N HIS A 71 -3.11 7.81 -15.68
CA HIS A 71 -2.63 7.18 -16.91
C HIS A 71 -1.35 7.84 -17.41
N ILE A 72 -0.41 7.02 -17.90
CA ILE A 72 0.74 7.44 -18.68
C ILE A 72 0.98 6.48 -19.86
N ASN A 73 1.63 6.96 -20.91
CA ASN A 73 2.03 6.13 -22.03
C ASN A 73 3.30 5.32 -21.70
N HIS A 74 3.53 4.21 -22.43
CA HIS A 74 4.70 3.35 -22.25
C HIS A 74 6.04 4.09 -22.41
N PHE A 75 6.15 5.05 -23.31
CA PHE A 75 7.39 5.81 -23.50
C PHE A 75 7.71 6.74 -22.33
N GLU A 76 6.71 7.17 -21.57
CA GLU A 76 6.86 7.99 -20.35
C GLU A 76 7.20 7.14 -19.13
N PHE A 77 6.92 5.84 -19.19
CA PHE A 77 7.13 4.91 -18.07
C PHE A 77 8.62 4.65 -17.82
N LYS A 78 9.30 5.64 -17.25
CA LYS A 78 10.76 5.63 -16.97
C LYS A 78 11.04 6.08 -15.54
N ASN A 79 12.21 5.73 -15.03
CA ASN A 79 12.79 6.27 -13.79
C ASN A 79 11.81 6.37 -12.61
N ILE A 80 11.35 7.60 -12.32
CA ILE A 80 10.49 7.91 -11.17
C ILE A 80 9.15 7.17 -11.23
N PHE A 81 8.56 7.01 -12.40
CA PHE A 81 7.29 6.32 -12.58
C PHE A 81 7.38 4.83 -12.26
N LYS A 82 8.54 4.20 -12.50
CA LYS A 82 8.78 2.81 -12.08
C LYS A 82 8.77 2.61 -10.57
N ARG A 83 8.88 3.68 -9.79
CA ARG A 83 8.85 3.61 -8.33
C ARG A 83 7.46 3.79 -7.75
N ASN A 84 6.42 4.06 -8.56
CA ASN A 84 5.06 4.16 -8.06
C ASN A 84 4.67 2.89 -7.31
N LYS A 85 3.88 3.06 -6.25
CA LYS A 85 3.50 1.99 -5.33
C LYS A 85 2.62 0.96 -6.00
N ASN A 86 1.59 1.38 -6.71
CA ASN A 86 0.65 0.53 -7.41
C ASN A 86 0.72 0.81 -8.91
N ILE A 87 1.08 -0.21 -9.70
CA ILE A 87 1.25 -0.06 -11.14
C ILE A 87 0.47 -1.17 -11.85
N LEU A 88 -0.38 -0.77 -12.80
CA LEU A 88 -1.09 -1.65 -13.71
C LEU A 88 -0.59 -1.40 -15.13
N ILE A 89 0.05 -2.40 -15.73
CA ILE A 89 0.64 -2.29 -17.07
C ILE A 89 -0.16 -3.16 -18.03
N PHE A 90 -0.69 -2.53 -19.07
CA PHE A 90 -1.24 -3.21 -20.23
C PHE A 90 -0.19 -3.25 -21.33
N GLY A 91 -0.13 -4.32 -22.08
CA GLY A 91 0.77 -4.42 -23.23
C GLY A 91 0.43 -5.60 -24.12
N GLU A 92 0.76 -5.46 -25.40
CA GLU A 92 0.64 -6.51 -26.40
C GLU A 92 1.62 -7.65 -26.09
N ASN A 93 1.20 -8.87 -26.34
CA ASN A 93 2.05 -10.06 -26.23
C ASN A 93 2.76 -10.28 -24.86
N ILE A 94 2.32 -9.59 -23.80
CA ILE A 94 2.84 -9.84 -22.47
C ILE A 94 2.02 -10.92 -21.76
N LYS A 95 2.70 -11.73 -20.95
CA LYS A 95 2.02 -12.68 -20.05
C LYS A 95 1.49 -11.93 -18.84
N SER A 96 0.20 -12.10 -18.55
CA SER A 96 -0.39 -11.55 -17.31
C SER A 96 0.33 -12.12 -16.10
N SER A 97 0.79 -11.24 -15.21
CA SER A 97 1.59 -11.60 -14.04
C SER A 97 1.50 -10.53 -12.96
N ILE A 98 1.83 -10.93 -11.72
CA ILE A 98 1.80 -10.08 -10.54
C ILE A 98 3.19 -10.13 -9.91
N HIS A 99 3.74 -8.97 -9.59
CA HIS A 99 5.05 -8.84 -8.96
C HIS A 99 4.97 -7.91 -7.75
N LYS A 100 5.49 -8.37 -6.62
CA LYS A 100 5.77 -7.53 -5.46
C LYS A 100 7.23 -7.08 -5.51
N ASP A 101 7.49 -5.84 -5.09
CA ASP A 101 8.84 -5.28 -4.96
C ASP A 101 9.70 -5.39 -6.24
N LYS A 102 9.08 -5.11 -7.41
CA LYS A 102 9.78 -5.27 -8.69
C LYS A 102 10.87 -4.20 -8.90
N TRP A 103 10.58 -2.94 -8.64
CA TRP A 103 11.49 -1.81 -8.81
C TRP A 103 11.63 -0.94 -7.56
N ALA A 104 10.75 -1.14 -6.57
CA ALA A 104 10.75 -0.44 -5.31
C ALA A 104 10.17 -1.31 -4.19
N LYS A 105 10.54 -1.05 -2.94
CA LYS A 105 9.97 -1.72 -1.75
C LYS A 105 8.51 -1.34 -1.56
N ASN A 106 7.69 -2.30 -1.11
CA ASN A 106 6.27 -2.12 -0.88
C ASN A 106 5.49 -1.75 -2.16
N GLN A 107 5.96 -2.22 -3.31
CA GLN A 107 5.37 -1.99 -4.62
C GLN A 107 4.58 -3.21 -5.07
N LEU A 108 3.44 -2.97 -5.71
CA LEU A 108 2.69 -3.97 -6.47
C LEU A 108 2.64 -3.59 -7.95
N VAL A 109 3.05 -4.51 -8.81
CA VAL A 109 2.99 -4.35 -10.27
C VAL A 109 2.19 -5.50 -10.86
N VAL A 110 1.13 -5.15 -11.58
CA VAL A 110 0.29 -6.12 -12.30
C VAL A 110 0.43 -5.88 -13.79
N PHE A 111 0.71 -6.94 -14.53
CA PHE A 111 0.76 -6.95 -15.99
C PHE A 111 -0.48 -7.63 -16.54
N LEU A 112 -1.15 -7.02 -17.49
CA LEU A 112 -2.28 -7.58 -18.22
C LEU A 112 -2.05 -7.51 -19.72
N ASN A 113 -2.46 -8.57 -20.44
CA ASN A 113 -2.33 -8.62 -21.89
C ASN A 113 -3.46 -7.82 -22.55
N GLU A 114 -3.12 -6.84 -23.41
CA GLU A 114 -4.06 -6.00 -24.16
C GLU A 114 -4.89 -6.80 -25.19
N ASN A 115 -4.31 -7.87 -25.73
CA ASN A 115 -4.98 -8.71 -26.76
C ASN A 115 -6.11 -9.59 -26.18
N LYS A 116 -6.23 -9.68 -24.86
CA LYS A 116 -7.36 -10.35 -24.22
C LYS A 116 -8.48 -9.35 -23.99
N ILE A 117 -9.71 -9.80 -24.27
CA ILE A 117 -10.90 -8.99 -23.98
C ILE A 117 -10.86 -8.56 -22.51
N LEU A 118 -10.79 -7.25 -22.28
CA LEU A 118 -10.79 -6.69 -20.94
C LEU A 118 -12.17 -6.82 -20.33
N SER A 119 -12.40 -7.90 -19.59
CA SER A 119 -13.69 -8.15 -18.92
C SER A 119 -13.77 -7.40 -17.59
N SER A 120 -14.98 -7.03 -17.18
CA SER A 120 -15.23 -6.47 -15.84
C SER A 120 -14.79 -7.43 -14.74
N GLU A 121 -14.93 -8.74 -14.96
CA GLU A 121 -14.45 -9.77 -14.02
C GLU A 121 -12.92 -9.73 -13.83
N SER A 122 -12.16 -9.61 -14.92
CA SER A 122 -10.69 -9.48 -14.86
C SER A 122 -10.25 -8.21 -14.14
N LEU A 123 -10.90 -7.09 -14.40
CA LEU A 123 -10.63 -5.83 -13.71
C LEU A 123 -11.00 -5.88 -12.24
N ASN A 124 -12.15 -6.47 -11.87
CA ASN A 124 -12.54 -6.66 -10.47
C ASN A 124 -11.57 -7.57 -9.70
N LYS A 125 -11.09 -8.63 -10.33
CA LYS A 125 -10.02 -9.48 -9.75
C LYS A 125 -8.76 -8.67 -9.52
N THR A 126 -8.39 -7.83 -10.46
CA THR A 126 -7.21 -6.97 -10.37
C THR A 126 -7.37 -5.92 -9.26
N LEU A 127 -8.53 -5.28 -9.16
CA LEU A 127 -8.87 -4.37 -8.06
C LEU A 127 -8.66 -5.05 -6.70
N LYS A 128 -9.25 -6.23 -6.49
CA LYS A 128 -9.10 -7.00 -5.25
C LYS A 128 -7.65 -7.33 -4.91
N ILE A 129 -6.78 -7.54 -5.90
CA ILE A 129 -5.35 -7.77 -5.70
C ILE A 129 -4.68 -6.52 -5.15
N PHE A 130 -4.99 -5.32 -5.68
CA PHE A 130 -4.48 -4.06 -5.16
C PHE A 130 -5.00 -3.78 -3.74
N GLU A 131 -6.31 -3.95 -3.49
CA GLU A 131 -6.90 -3.79 -2.16
C GLU A 131 -6.24 -4.72 -1.12
N ALA A 132 -6.12 -6.00 -1.45
CA ALA A 132 -5.50 -6.98 -0.55
C ALA A 132 -4.04 -6.60 -0.23
N ASN A 133 -3.28 -6.13 -1.23
CA ASN A 133 -1.91 -5.68 -1.02
C ASN A 133 -1.83 -4.46 -0.09
N GLU A 134 -2.69 -3.46 -0.29
CA GLU A 134 -2.72 -2.27 0.60
C GLU A 134 -3.09 -2.66 2.03
N ILE A 135 -4.09 -3.51 2.21
CA ILE A 135 -4.47 -4.03 3.53
C ILE A 135 -3.30 -4.78 4.19
N ASP A 136 -2.58 -5.61 3.44
CA ASP A 136 -1.42 -6.34 3.97
C ASP A 136 -0.28 -5.40 4.37
N LEU A 137 -0.02 -4.35 3.59
CA LEU A 137 0.99 -3.35 3.93
C LEU A 137 0.62 -2.58 5.20
N ILE A 138 -0.64 -2.15 5.33
CA ILE A 138 -1.17 -1.48 6.54
C ILE A 138 -1.06 -2.41 7.75
N LYS A 139 -1.50 -3.66 7.64
CA LYS A 139 -1.38 -4.66 8.71
C LYS A 139 0.06 -4.86 9.16
N ASN A 140 0.99 -4.95 8.21
CA ASN A 140 2.42 -5.12 8.52
C ASN A 140 3.02 -3.88 9.20
N GLU A 141 2.59 -2.68 8.82
CA GLU A 141 2.99 -1.43 9.45
C GLU A 141 2.49 -1.36 10.90
N ILE A 142 1.20 -1.66 11.11
CA ILE A 142 0.59 -1.70 12.45
C ILE A 142 1.28 -2.76 13.33
N ARG A 143 1.52 -3.97 12.81
CA ARG A 143 2.18 -5.05 13.56
C ARG A 143 3.55 -4.64 14.10
N LYS A 144 4.33 -3.88 13.33
CA LYS A 144 5.66 -3.40 13.74
C LYS A 144 5.60 -2.38 14.89
N LYS A 145 4.51 -1.64 14.99
CA LYS A 145 4.30 -0.57 15.97
C LYS A 145 3.03 -0.82 16.81
N SER A 146 2.76 -2.08 17.14
CA SER A 146 1.57 -2.42 17.91
C SER A 146 1.84 -2.46 19.42
N ASN A 147 0.79 -2.15 20.18
CA ASN A 147 0.80 -2.24 21.63
C ASN A 147 0.29 -3.62 22.08
N LYS A 148 1.24 -4.50 22.39
CA LYS A 148 0.96 -5.90 22.77
C LYS A 148 0.15 -6.06 24.06
N GLN A 149 0.31 -5.14 25.01
CA GLN A 149 -0.50 -5.19 26.24
C GLN A 149 -1.97 -4.91 25.95
N VAL A 150 -2.24 -3.88 25.14
CA VAL A 150 -3.61 -3.54 24.74
C VAL A 150 -4.26 -4.65 23.92
N GLU A 151 -3.51 -5.28 23.01
CA GLU A 151 -3.99 -6.43 22.24
C GLU A 151 -4.44 -7.58 23.17
N LYS A 152 -3.67 -7.83 24.24
CA LYS A 152 -3.99 -8.83 25.24
C LYS A 152 -5.24 -8.46 26.05
N ASP A 153 -5.36 -7.20 26.45
CA ASP A 153 -6.50 -6.71 27.21
C ASP A 153 -7.80 -6.80 26.38
N ILE A 154 -7.76 -6.36 25.12
CA ILE A 154 -8.89 -6.49 24.17
C ILE A 154 -9.26 -7.96 23.96
N TYR A 155 -8.28 -8.84 23.81
CA TYR A 155 -8.56 -10.26 23.67
C TYR A 155 -9.23 -10.86 24.93
N ASN A 156 -8.76 -10.52 26.12
CA ASN A 156 -9.31 -11.01 27.37
C ASN A 156 -10.75 -10.51 27.62
N ASN A 157 -11.01 -9.23 27.31
CA ASN A 157 -12.31 -8.60 27.59
C ASN A 157 -13.36 -8.89 26.50
N PHE A 158 -12.94 -9.01 25.25
CA PHE A 158 -13.86 -9.07 24.11
C PHE A 158 -13.69 -10.32 23.22
N SER A 159 -12.71 -11.19 23.51
CA SER A 159 -12.35 -12.35 22.68
C SER A 159 -11.99 -11.99 21.22
N VAL A 160 -11.59 -10.74 20.98
CA VAL A 160 -11.23 -10.21 19.65
C VAL A 160 -9.72 -10.19 19.47
N LYS A 161 -9.22 -10.84 18.41
CA LYS A 161 -7.82 -10.74 18.02
C LYS A 161 -7.63 -9.53 17.11
N THR A 162 -6.82 -8.58 17.54
CA THR A 162 -6.52 -7.35 16.77
C THR A 162 -5.03 -7.02 16.82
N PHE A 163 -4.58 -6.14 15.92
CA PHE A 163 -3.32 -5.44 16.02
C PHE A 163 -3.61 -4.00 16.41
N PHE A 164 -3.22 -3.60 17.62
CA PHE A 164 -3.56 -2.30 18.16
C PHE A 164 -2.40 -1.31 17.97
N PRO A 165 -2.59 -0.22 17.19
CA PRO A 165 -1.53 0.74 16.93
C PRO A 165 -1.10 1.46 18.21
N SER A 166 0.22 1.56 18.44
CA SER A 166 0.79 2.21 19.63
C SER A 166 0.62 3.74 19.66
N ILE A 167 0.14 4.34 18.56
CA ILE A 167 -0.10 5.80 18.46
C ILE A 167 -1.36 6.25 19.21
N TYR A 168 -2.26 5.31 19.55
CA TYR A 168 -3.48 5.64 20.31
C TYR A 168 -3.20 5.71 21.80
N THR A 169 -3.76 6.72 22.44
CA THR A 169 -3.84 6.85 23.91
C THR A 169 -5.09 6.16 24.42
N ILE A 170 -4.94 5.29 25.42
CA ILE A 170 -6.07 4.64 26.06
C ILE A 170 -6.78 5.66 26.93
N VAL A 171 -8.07 5.86 26.69
CA VAL A 171 -8.93 6.74 27.46
C VAL A 171 -9.66 5.94 28.55
N GLU A 172 -10.17 4.76 28.18
CA GLU A 172 -10.86 3.87 29.11
C GLU A 172 -10.64 2.40 28.74
N ASN A 173 -10.45 1.54 29.75
CA ASN A 173 -10.29 0.10 29.59
C ASN A 173 -11.03 -0.62 30.73
N LYS A 174 -12.27 -1.05 30.45
CA LYS A 174 -13.15 -1.78 31.36
C LYS A 174 -13.55 -3.11 30.73
N GLU A 175 -14.13 -4.00 31.54
CA GLU A 175 -14.50 -5.36 31.09
C GLU A 175 -15.40 -5.39 29.86
N ASN A 176 -16.37 -4.45 29.73
CA ASN A 176 -17.33 -4.41 28.61
C ASN A 176 -17.20 -3.17 27.74
N PHE A 177 -16.19 -2.33 28.00
CA PHE A 177 -15.99 -1.10 27.26
C PHE A 177 -14.49 -0.74 27.18
N PHE A 178 -14.01 -0.56 25.97
CA PHE A 178 -12.67 -0.06 25.69
C PHE A 178 -12.76 1.15 24.77
N TRP A 179 -12.02 2.19 25.10
CA TRP A 179 -11.94 3.40 24.30
C TRP A 179 -10.49 3.89 24.22
N ALA A 180 -10.05 4.17 23.00
CA ALA A 180 -8.78 4.80 22.74
C ALA A 180 -8.94 5.93 21.72
N SER A 181 -8.10 6.94 21.84
CA SER A 181 -8.12 8.14 21.01
C SER A 181 -6.74 8.44 20.43
N TYR A 182 -6.71 8.86 19.19
CA TYR A 182 -5.54 9.45 18.54
C TYR A 182 -5.86 10.90 18.16
N ASN A 183 -5.14 11.84 18.77
CA ASN A 183 -5.28 13.27 18.56
C ASN A 183 -3.91 13.89 18.28
N PRO A 184 -3.45 13.85 17.03
CA PRO A 184 -2.14 14.40 16.66
C PRO A 184 -2.18 15.96 16.69
N PRO A 185 -1.13 16.62 17.20
CA PRO A 185 -1.12 18.07 17.39
C PRO A 185 -1.13 18.89 16.10
N ASN A 186 -0.84 18.27 14.96
CA ASN A 186 -0.68 18.95 13.66
C ASN A 186 -1.76 18.61 12.63
N ILE A 187 -2.81 17.88 13.02
CA ILE A 187 -3.91 17.47 12.14
C ILE A 187 -5.21 17.73 12.89
N GLU A 188 -6.19 18.35 12.25
CA GLU A 188 -7.51 18.64 12.85
C GLU A 188 -8.42 17.40 12.95
N GLU A 189 -7.87 16.19 12.74
CA GLU A 189 -8.62 14.94 12.80
C GLU A 189 -8.38 14.24 14.14
N ILE A 190 -9.45 13.94 14.85
CA ILE A 190 -9.44 13.08 16.04
C ILE A 190 -10.02 11.73 15.64
N GLN A 191 -9.27 10.65 15.92
CA GLN A 191 -9.74 9.28 15.65
C GLN A 191 -10.03 8.58 16.96
N HIS A 192 -11.18 7.91 17.03
CA HIS A 192 -11.59 7.12 18.17
C HIS A 192 -11.76 5.65 17.78
N LEU A 193 -11.23 4.75 18.61
CA LEU A 193 -11.47 3.32 18.53
C LEU A 193 -12.21 2.88 19.78
N MET A 194 -13.35 2.23 19.59
CA MET A 194 -14.19 1.74 20.69
C MET A 194 -14.52 0.27 20.48
N PHE A 195 -14.44 -0.51 21.56
CA PHE A 195 -14.97 -1.87 21.64
C PHE A 195 -15.98 -1.90 22.77
N PHE A 196 -17.14 -2.46 22.51
CA PHE A 196 -18.19 -2.61 23.52
C PHE A 196 -19.08 -3.82 23.23
N VAL A 197 -19.65 -4.36 24.27
CA VAL A 197 -20.57 -5.50 24.18
C VAL A 197 -21.99 -4.96 24.06
N ILE A 198 -22.75 -5.47 23.08
CA ILE A 198 -24.17 -5.20 22.94
C ILE A 198 -24.92 -6.49 23.24
N ASP A 199 -25.82 -6.48 24.23
CA ASP A 199 -26.75 -7.57 24.45
C ASP A 199 -27.81 -7.54 23.34
N SER A 200 -27.67 -8.40 22.33
CA SER A 200 -28.74 -8.59 21.35
C SER A 200 -29.86 -9.40 22.03
N LYS A 201 -30.92 -8.75 22.47
CA LYS A 201 -32.17 -9.44 22.72
C LYS A 201 -32.74 -9.89 21.38
N SER A 202 -32.57 -11.19 21.09
CA SER A 202 -33.24 -11.88 19.96
C SER A 202 -34.75 -11.91 20.17
#